data_4258c95b12d6705e823d69fd2e3cfef5
#
_entry.id   4258c95b12d6705e823d69fd2e3cfef5
#
_cell.length_a   1.000
_cell.length_b   1.000
_cell.length_c   1.000
_cell.angle_alpha   90.00
_cell.angle_beta   90.00
_cell.angle_gamma   90.00
#
_symmetry.space_group_name_H-M   'P 1'
#
loop_
_entity.id
_entity.type
_entity.pdbx_description
1 polymer ?
#
loop_
_entity_poly.entity_id
_entity_poly.type
_entity_poly.pdbx_seq_one_letter_code
_entity_poly.pdbx_strand_id
1 'polypeptide(L)'
;MSQRLRVDIVRTEAQLQEFIDLPWELHPAHLHMPIMEETICSWFHGAADHPGRIDLVLVRDQEGAARARSTVHTHDAFEQRLGTPTLFFGATEFADHACLETLTAWAAERGRSMGKQQLLGPVALDGQERCGVITSGFSQPTFMDQPWNPSRVPDSFEALGFERWTEGATWSVDLTRAPLRRPEAAELEARGVELVQLRRRDVDGILPEIAAAVNEAMGRQHYFTPMDEQQFAASVKDLSIMLDLEIVGLLRDRATGRIASHFICIPNISPAVREARGRMRLWDQAKLLVRNRRYRREALLLVQGTRAEHEGQGLLSMLSQEVMSRLREKGYRRLLVTFIVEENRGSSRQFERVGGAPLHGTTFYRMDLTGTREAPVVS
;
A
#
# COMPACT_ATOMS: atom_id res chain seq x y z
N MET A 1 37.17 4.12 -9.51
CA MET A 1 37.00 5.56 -9.18
C MET A 1 35.66 5.68 -8.45
N SER A 2 35.70 6.12 -7.17
CA SER A 2 34.45 6.31 -6.41
C SER A 2 33.64 7.43 -7.07
N GLN A 3 32.43 7.14 -7.52
CA GLN A 3 31.52 8.18 -8.02
C GLN A 3 31.18 9.11 -6.84
N ARG A 4 31.45 10.39 -7.01
CA ARG A 4 31.13 11.40 -5.99
C ARG A 4 29.64 11.72 -6.09
N LEU A 5 28.81 10.99 -5.33
CA LEU A 5 27.37 11.19 -5.24
C LEU A 5 27.05 12.34 -4.26
N ARG A 6 25.98 13.08 -4.52
CA ARG A 6 25.46 14.13 -3.62
C ARG A 6 23.95 13.99 -3.43
N VAL A 7 23.47 14.46 -2.28
CA VAL A 7 22.06 14.47 -1.94
C VAL A 7 21.49 15.88 -2.06
N ASP A 8 20.42 16.02 -2.82
CA ASP A 8 19.68 17.28 -3.01
C ASP A 8 18.25 17.11 -2.48
N ILE A 9 17.75 18.08 -1.70
CA ILE A 9 16.33 18.18 -1.39
C ILE A 9 15.65 18.89 -2.56
N VAL A 10 14.55 18.32 -3.05
CA VAL A 10 13.73 18.90 -4.14
C VAL A 10 13.15 20.24 -3.69
N ARG A 11 13.37 21.30 -4.47
CA ARG A 11 12.91 22.66 -4.18
C ARG A 11 12.29 23.37 -5.37
N THR A 12 12.40 22.81 -6.57
CA THR A 12 11.89 23.40 -7.82
C THR A 12 11.01 22.42 -8.58
N GLU A 13 10.13 22.95 -9.41
CA GLU A 13 9.27 22.11 -10.28
C GLU A 13 10.09 21.22 -11.23
N ALA A 14 11.23 21.69 -11.70
CA ALA A 14 12.11 20.88 -12.53
C ALA A 14 12.66 19.66 -11.77
N GLN A 15 13.10 19.85 -10.53
CA GLN A 15 13.54 18.74 -9.68
C GLN A 15 12.38 17.82 -9.28
N LEU A 16 11.17 18.36 -9.07
CA LEU A 16 9.97 17.57 -8.83
C LEU A 16 9.67 16.67 -10.02
N GLN A 17 9.78 17.20 -11.23
CA GLN A 17 9.58 16.41 -12.45
C GLN A 17 10.61 15.28 -12.58
N GLU A 18 11.88 15.53 -12.27
CA GLU A 18 12.91 14.49 -12.21
C GLU A 18 12.59 13.43 -11.17
N PHE A 19 12.12 13.84 -9.99
CA PHE A 19 11.69 12.92 -8.93
C PHE A 19 10.55 12.00 -9.41
N ILE A 20 9.57 12.56 -10.12
CA ILE A 20 8.42 11.82 -10.67
C ILE A 20 8.86 10.83 -11.77
N ASP A 21 9.77 11.26 -12.65
CA ASP A 21 10.12 10.49 -13.84
C ASP A 21 11.20 9.42 -13.61
N LEU A 22 12.05 9.56 -12.59
CA LEU A 22 13.17 8.66 -12.31
C LEU A 22 12.82 7.17 -12.30
N PRO A 23 11.72 6.69 -11.70
CA PRO A 23 11.38 5.26 -11.73
C PRO A 23 11.18 4.68 -13.12
N TRP A 24 10.77 5.50 -14.10
CA TRP A 24 10.59 5.07 -15.48
C TRP A 24 11.90 4.83 -16.22
N GLU A 25 12.99 5.41 -15.72
CA GLU A 25 14.36 5.17 -16.22
C GLU A 25 14.97 3.93 -15.55
N LEU A 26 14.60 3.67 -14.30
CA LEU A 26 15.19 2.60 -13.48
C LEU A 26 14.49 1.24 -13.63
N HIS A 27 13.20 1.23 -13.98
CA HIS A 27 12.37 0.03 -13.92
C HIS A 27 11.67 -0.31 -15.23
N PRO A 28 11.44 -1.62 -15.50
CA PRO A 28 10.63 -2.04 -16.63
C PRO A 28 9.19 -1.49 -16.52
N ALA A 29 8.76 -0.72 -17.51
CA ALA A 29 7.47 -0.03 -17.50
C ALA A 29 6.26 -0.96 -17.32
N HIS A 30 6.36 -2.24 -17.72
CA HIS A 30 5.27 -3.21 -17.60
C HIS A 30 5.17 -3.85 -16.20
N LEU A 31 6.20 -3.74 -15.36
CA LEU A 31 6.24 -4.29 -14.00
C LEU A 31 5.97 -3.22 -12.95
N HIS A 32 6.57 -2.04 -13.14
CA HIS A 32 6.51 -0.95 -12.18
C HIS A 32 5.11 -0.33 -12.11
N MET A 33 4.63 -0.08 -10.90
CA MET A 33 3.43 0.71 -10.62
C MET A 33 3.85 2.09 -10.12
N PRO A 34 3.54 3.19 -10.85
CA PRO A 34 3.90 4.53 -10.40
C PRO A 34 3.04 4.97 -9.20
N ILE A 35 3.57 5.88 -8.40
CA ILE A 35 2.75 6.74 -7.56
C ILE A 35 2.08 7.75 -8.47
N MET A 36 0.83 8.13 -8.17
CA MET A 36 0.13 9.16 -8.94
C MET A 36 0.90 10.47 -8.88
N GLU A 37 1.07 11.14 -10.03
CA GLU A 37 1.76 12.44 -10.11
C GLU A 37 1.11 13.47 -9.17
N GLU A 38 -0.22 13.51 -9.13
CA GLU A 38 -0.98 14.40 -8.26
C GLU A 38 -0.65 14.18 -6.77
N THR A 39 -0.47 12.92 -6.36
CA THR A 39 -0.06 12.57 -5.00
C THR A 39 1.33 13.10 -4.68
N ILE A 40 2.32 12.92 -5.57
CA ILE A 40 3.68 13.45 -5.36
C ILE A 40 3.68 14.99 -5.36
N CYS A 41 2.89 15.61 -6.23
CA CYS A 41 2.72 17.06 -6.25
C CYS A 41 2.12 17.59 -4.94
N SER A 42 1.14 16.87 -4.37
CA SER A 42 0.56 17.26 -3.07
C SER A 42 1.60 17.21 -1.95
N TRP A 43 2.50 16.25 -1.96
CA TRP A 43 3.63 16.18 -1.00
C TRP A 43 4.57 17.39 -1.13
N PHE A 44 4.92 17.74 -2.37
CA PHE A 44 5.83 18.85 -2.65
C PHE A 44 5.24 20.22 -2.28
N HIS A 45 3.96 20.44 -2.60
CA HIS A 45 3.27 21.70 -2.32
C HIS A 45 2.73 21.82 -0.89
N GLY A 46 2.91 20.80 -0.04
CA GLY A 46 2.37 20.79 1.33
C GLY A 46 0.85 20.72 1.38
N ALA A 47 0.22 20.15 0.34
CA ALA A 47 -1.22 19.94 0.25
C ALA A 47 -1.64 18.50 0.65
N ALA A 48 -0.68 17.63 0.99
CA ALA A 48 -0.95 16.30 1.50
C ALA A 48 -1.56 16.39 2.90
N ASP A 49 -2.56 15.55 3.17
CA ASP A 49 -3.09 15.34 4.51
C ASP A 49 -2.11 14.45 5.31
N HIS A 50 -0.97 15.03 5.66
CA HIS A 50 0.10 14.38 6.39
C HIS A 50 0.57 15.28 7.55
N PRO A 51 0.60 14.78 8.80
CA PRO A 51 0.83 15.61 9.97
C PRO A 51 2.30 16.03 10.16
N GLY A 52 3.22 15.46 9.38
CA GLY A 52 4.64 15.67 9.53
C GLY A 52 5.30 16.40 8.36
N ARG A 53 6.59 16.68 8.53
CA ARG A 53 7.42 17.24 7.45
C ARG A 53 7.74 16.15 6.44
N ILE A 54 7.64 16.47 5.16
CA ILE A 54 8.03 15.63 4.03
C ILE A 54 9.16 16.33 3.27
N ASP A 55 10.32 15.68 3.18
CA ASP A 55 11.41 16.09 2.27
C ASP A 55 11.43 15.11 1.09
N LEU A 56 11.29 15.59 -0.15
CA LEU A 56 11.57 14.84 -1.37
C LEU A 56 13.06 14.96 -1.66
N VAL A 57 13.73 13.83 -1.84
CA VAL A 57 15.19 13.76 -1.91
C VAL A 57 15.65 13.08 -3.19
N LEU A 58 16.66 13.65 -3.85
CA LEU A 58 17.35 13.07 -5.01
C LEU A 58 18.83 12.83 -4.69
N VAL A 59 19.36 11.70 -5.10
CA VAL A 59 20.81 11.46 -5.15
C VAL A 59 21.27 11.69 -6.58
N ARG A 60 22.33 12.50 -6.77
CA ARG A 60 22.88 12.85 -8.07
C ARG A 60 24.31 12.37 -8.24
N ASP A 61 24.65 12.02 -9.47
CA ASP A 61 26.02 11.75 -9.88
C ASP A 61 26.81 13.05 -10.16
N GLN A 62 28.05 12.89 -10.64
CA GLN A 62 28.95 14.00 -10.95
C GLN A 62 28.47 14.84 -12.15
N GLU A 63 27.74 14.23 -13.06
CA GLU A 63 27.14 14.86 -14.22
C GLU A 63 25.85 15.61 -13.86
N GLY A 64 25.37 15.46 -12.64
CA GLY A 64 24.16 16.08 -12.12
C GLY A 64 22.88 15.28 -12.40
N ALA A 65 22.98 14.09 -13.00
CA ALA A 65 21.82 13.24 -13.26
C ALA A 65 21.28 12.61 -11.97
N ALA A 66 19.96 12.53 -11.84
CA ALA A 66 19.30 11.85 -10.72
C ALA A 66 19.53 10.33 -10.83
N ARG A 67 20.01 9.70 -9.75
CA ARG A 67 20.33 8.28 -9.68
C ARG A 67 19.55 7.54 -8.58
N ALA A 68 19.02 8.27 -7.60
CA ALA A 68 18.07 7.73 -6.62
C ALA A 68 17.11 8.82 -6.19
N ARG A 69 15.96 8.37 -5.68
CA ARG A 69 14.96 9.22 -5.03
C ARG A 69 14.44 8.58 -3.76
N SER A 70 13.96 9.40 -2.84
CA SER A 70 13.19 8.95 -1.66
C SER A 70 12.38 10.10 -1.08
N THR A 71 11.26 9.80 -0.41
CA THR A 71 10.73 10.68 0.62
C THR A 71 11.49 10.43 1.92
N VAL A 72 11.71 11.49 2.70
CA VAL A 72 12.17 11.38 4.11
C VAL A 72 11.23 12.23 4.93
N HIS A 73 10.57 11.65 5.94
CA HIS A 73 9.46 12.31 6.61
C HIS A 73 9.31 11.88 8.07
N THR A 74 8.53 12.65 8.83
CA THR A 74 8.12 12.35 10.21
C THR A 74 6.63 12.05 10.24
N HIS A 75 6.20 11.18 11.16
CA HIS A 75 4.79 10.86 11.37
C HIS A 75 4.55 10.56 12.85
N ASP A 76 4.10 11.55 13.62
CA ASP A 76 4.02 11.48 15.08
C ASP A 76 3.12 10.33 15.58
N ALA A 77 1.94 10.13 14.97
CA ALA A 77 1.04 9.07 15.38
C ALA A 77 1.63 7.67 15.11
N PHE A 78 2.34 7.50 13.99
CA PHE A 78 3.01 6.24 13.68
C PHE A 78 4.22 6.02 14.61
N GLU A 79 4.99 7.06 14.90
CA GLU A 79 6.09 7.02 15.88
C GLU A 79 5.60 6.64 17.27
N GLN A 80 4.50 7.25 17.75
CA GLN A 80 3.87 6.90 19.02
C GLN A 80 3.47 5.42 19.09
N ARG A 81 2.93 4.91 17.99
CA ARG A 81 2.53 3.51 17.89
C ARG A 81 3.72 2.54 17.94
N LEU A 82 4.84 2.92 17.33
CA LEU A 82 6.10 2.16 17.39
C LEU A 82 6.76 2.22 18.75
N GLY A 83 6.48 3.24 19.56
CA GLY A 83 7.12 3.49 20.86
C GLY A 83 8.61 3.84 20.75
N THR A 84 9.09 4.21 19.56
CA THR A 84 10.50 4.52 19.28
C THR A 84 10.58 5.75 18.38
N PRO A 85 11.41 6.76 18.72
CA PRO A 85 11.66 7.92 17.89
C PRO A 85 12.18 7.52 16.50
N THR A 86 11.38 7.75 15.46
CA THR A 86 11.58 7.18 14.12
C THR A 86 11.61 8.28 13.05
N LEU A 87 12.59 8.19 12.13
CA LEU A 87 12.53 8.89 10.86
C LEU A 87 12.11 7.89 9.78
N PHE A 88 11.10 8.23 9.02
CA PHE A 88 10.58 7.38 7.95
C PHE A 88 11.17 7.76 6.60
N PHE A 89 11.31 6.77 5.73
CA PHE A 89 11.66 6.99 4.33
C PHE A 89 10.76 6.14 3.42
N GLY A 90 10.49 6.63 2.21
CA GLY A 90 9.58 5.94 1.29
C GLY A 90 9.72 6.38 -0.15
N ALA A 91 8.91 5.83 -1.04
CA ALA A 91 9.03 6.06 -2.49
C ALA A 91 10.47 5.91 -3.00
N THR A 92 11.22 4.96 -2.40
CA THR A 92 12.67 4.80 -2.56
C THR A 92 12.98 3.98 -3.79
N GLU A 93 13.67 4.60 -4.74
CA GLU A 93 14.11 4.00 -5.99
C GLU A 93 15.58 4.39 -6.23
N PHE A 94 16.43 3.47 -6.68
CA PHE A 94 17.85 3.71 -6.86
C PHE A 94 18.49 2.87 -7.97
N ALA A 95 19.50 3.43 -8.62
CA ALA A 95 20.19 2.79 -9.72
C ALA A 95 21.10 1.65 -9.26
N ASP A 96 21.84 1.85 -8.17
CA ASP A 96 22.83 0.93 -7.65
C ASP A 96 23.01 1.05 -6.13
N HIS A 97 23.82 0.15 -5.55
CA HIS A 97 24.08 0.09 -4.12
C HIS A 97 24.68 1.39 -3.58
N ALA A 98 25.61 2.02 -4.29
CA ALA A 98 26.26 3.25 -3.83
C ALA A 98 25.26 4.42 -3.70
N CYS A 99 24.25 4.46 -4.58
CA CYS A 99 23.17 5.43 -4.50
C CYS A 99 22.30 5.22 -3.25
N LEU A 100 21.97 3.96 -2.93
CA LEU A 100 21.24 3.63 -1.70
C LEU A 100 22.06 3.94 -0.46
N GLU A 101 23.36 3.59 -0.44
CA GLU A 101 24.27 3.90 0.66
C GLU A 101 24.33 5.41 0.93
N THR A 102 24.51 6.22 -0.12
CA THR A 102 24.54 7.68 -0.02
C THR A 102 23.22 8.23 0.55
N LEU A 103 22.08 7.75 0.05
CA LEU A 103 20.75 8.16 0.48
C LEU A 103 20.53 7.82 1.97
N THR A 104 20.81 6.58 2.34
CA THR A 104 20.56 6.09 3.71
C THR A 104 21.52 6.68 4.73
N ALA A 105 22.78 6.93 4.35
CA ALA A 105 23.73 7.64 5.20
C ALA A 105 23.26 9.07 5.50
N TRP A 106 22.78 9.79 4.48
CA TRP A 106 22.21 11.13 4.64
C TRP A 106 20.94 11.09 5.52
N ALA A 107 20.04 10.15 5.29
CA ALA A 107 18.83 9.99 6.09
C ALA A 107 19.15 9.64 7.55
N ALA A 108 20.15 8.80 7.79
CA ALA A 108 20.62 8.44 9.13
C ALA A 108 21.19 9.64 9.88
N GLU A 109 22.04 10.46 9.24
CA GLU A 109 22.57 11.69 9.82
C GLU A 109 21.44 12.66 10.16
N ARG A 110 20.48 12.83 9.21
CA ARG A 110 19.29 13.64 9.40
C ARG A 110 18.47 13.16 10.60
N GLY A 111 18.24 11.85 10.72
CA GLY A 111 17.54 11.23 11.84
C GLY A 111 18.22 11.51 13.16
N ARG A 112 19.53 11.27 13.26
CA ARG A 112 20.31 11.58 14.47
C ARG A 112 20.24 13.05 14.85
N SER A 113 20.33 13.97 13.88
CA SER A 113 20.23 15.42 14.14
C SER A 113 18.85 15.84 14.67
N MET A 114 17.81 15.03 14.43
CA MET A 114 16.45 15.21 14.93
C MET A 114 16.16 14.41 16.21
N GLY A 115 17.16 13.73 16.79
CA GLY A 115 16.98 12.89 17.98
C GLY A 115 16.24 11.58 17.71
N LYS A 116 16.15 11.16 16.44
CA LYS A 116 15.54 9.88 16.09
C LYS A 116 16.49 8.71 16.37
N GLN A 117 15.91 7.58 16.77
CA GLN A 117 16.65 6.39 17.18
C GLN A 117 16.68 5.30 16.10
N GLN A 118 15.79 5.39 15.11
CA GLN A 118 15.77 4.46 13.99
C GLN A 118 15.32 5.12 12.68
N LEU A 119 15.72 4.50 11.56
CA LEU A 119 15.08 4.65 10.24
C LEU A 119 14.11 3.50 10.01
N LEU A 120 12.95 3.77 9.44
CA LEU A 120 11.97 2.76 9.06
C LEU A 120 11.42 3.05 7.66
N GLY A 121 11.38 2.03 6.83
CA GLY A 121 10.83 2.13 5.46
C GLY A 121 11.16 0.92 4.58
N PRO A 122 10.91 1.03 3.26
CA PRO A 122 10.19 2.14 2.64
C PRO A 122 8.71 2.15 2.99
N VAL A 123 8.19 3.31 3.40
CA VAL A 123 6.76 3.59 3.57
C VAL A 123 6.47 4.93 2.90
N ALA A 124 5.43 5.05 2.07
CA ALA A 124 5.24 6.25 1.27
C ALA A 124 5.02 7.50 2.12
N LEU A 125 4.08 7.52 3.01
CA LEU A 125 3.94 8.48 4.10
C LEU A 125 3.53 7.80 5.40
N ASP A 126 2.74 6.75 5.32
CA ASP A 126 2.39 5.91 6.47
C ASP A 126 2.48 4.42 6.11
N GLY A 127 2.29 3.55 7.10
CA GLY A 127 2.42 2.11 6.93
C GLY A 127 1.28 1.43 6.16
N GLN A 128 0.26 2.16 5.74
CA GLN A 128 -0.90 1.64 5.01
C GLN A 128 -0.82 1.90 3.52
N GLU A 129 -0.04 2.91 3.12
CA GLU A 129 0.17 3.27 1.74
C GLU A 129 1.26 2.40 1.10
N ARG A 130 1.75 2.80 -0.08
CA ARG A 130 2.80 2.11 -0.82
C ARG A 130 4.02 1.78 0.05
N CYS A 131 4.11 0.54 0.50
CA CYS A 131 5.06 0.14 1.52
C CYS A 131 5.90 -1.07 1.14
N GLY A 132 7.12 -1.10 1.70
CA GLY A 132 8.01 -2.24 1.65
C GLY A 132 8.82 -2.37 0.37
N VAL A 133 9.54 -3.48 0.35
CA VAL A 133 10.39 -3.96 -0.75
C VAL A 133 9.89 -5.35 -1.11
N ILE A 134 9.66 -5.65 -2.39
CA ILE A 134 9.33 -7.01 -2.79
C ILE A 134 10.57 -7.90 -2.67
N THR A 135 10.38 -9.10 -2.11
CA THR A 135 11.41 -10.10 -1.86
C THR A 135 11.26 -11.34 -2.75
N SER A 136 10.12 -11.48 -3.41
CA SER A 136 9.83 -12.51 -4.40
C SER A 136 8.77 -12.05 -5.40
N GLY A 137 8.56 -12.80 -6.48
CA GLY A 137 7.57 -12.44 -7.50
C GLY A 137 8.03 -11.34 -8.47
N PHE A 138 9.32 -11.10 -8.60
CA PHE A 138 9.92 -9.99 -9.38
C PHE A 138 9.51 -9.95 -10.85
N SER A 139 9.07 -11.06 -11.44
CA SER A 139 8.59 -11.14 -12.83
C SER A 139 7.10 -10.76 -12.98
N GLN A 140 6.40 -10.56 -11.88
CA GLN A 140 5.00 -10.19 -11.88
C GLN A 140 4.82 -8.68 -11.79
N PRO A 141 3.89 -8.08 -12.56
CA PRO A 141 3.57 -6.67 -12.41
C PRO A 141 2.92 -6.41 -11.06
N THR A 142 3.34 -5.33 -10.41
CA THR A 142 2.66 -4.84 -9.21
C THR A 142 1.38 -4.08 -9.56
N PHE A 143 0.58 -3.75 -8.58
CA PHE A 143 -0.69 -3.06 -8.73
C PHE A 143 -0.75 -1.84 -7.79
N MET A 144 -1.84 -1.11 -7.79
CA MET A 144 -2.01 0.11 -7.00
C MET A 144 -1.53 -0.11 -5.56
N ASP A 145 -0.81 0.87 -5.04
CA ASP A 145 -0.20 0.90 -3.71
C ASP A 145 0.82 -0.22 -3.40
N GLN A 146 1.29 -0.91 -4.45
CA GLN A 146 2.37 -1.89 -4.29
C GLN A 146 3.63 -1.45 -5.04
N PRO A 147 4.80 -1.39 -4.34
CA PRO A 147 6.08 -1.10 -4.99
C PRO A 147 6.50 -2.25 -5.90
N TRP A 148 7.31 -1.95 -6.90
CA TRP A 148 8.10 -2.93 -7.63
C TRP A 148 9.58 -2.57 -7.52
N ASN A 149 10.42 -3.56 -7.36
CA ASN A 149 11.87 -3.40 -7.36
C ASN A 149 12.56 -4.62 -7.98
N PRO A 150 13.77 -4.49 -8.53
CA PRO A 150 14.58 -5.63 -8.95
C PRO A 150 15.06 -6.48 -7.77
N SER A 151 15.41 -7.73 -8.04
CA SER A 151 15.77 -8.73 -7.01
C SER A 151 16.99 -8.36 -6.16
N ARG A 152 17.86 -7.47 -6.63
CA ARG A 152 19.04 -7.01 -5.88
C ARG A 152 18.71 -6.08 -4.71
N VAL A 153 17.49 -5.51 -4.67
CA VAL A 153 17.15 -4.46 -3.70
C VAL A 153 17.13 -4.96 -2.25
N PRO A 154 16.54 -6.12 -1.92
CA PRO A 154 16.63 -6.68 -0.57
C PRO A 154 18.08 -6.82 -0.08
N ASP A 155 18.93 -7.44 -0.88
CA ASP A 155 20.36 -7.63 -0.54
C ASP A 155 21.08 -6.29 -0.33
N SER A 156 20.70 -5.25 -1.09
CA SER A 156 21.29 -3.91 -0.95
C SER A 156 20.95 -3.27 0.40
N PHE A 157 19.72 -3.43 0.90
CA PHE A 157 19.34 -2.95 2.23
C PHE A 157 20.05 -3.72 3.34
N GLU A 158 20.06 -5.05 3.23
CA GLU A 158 20.68 -5.93 4.23
C GLU A 158 22.20 -5.71 4.32
N ALA A 159 22.88 -5.50 3.19
CA ALA A 159 24.31 -5.16 3.16
C ALA A 159 24.64 -3.82 3.83
N LEU A 160 23.70 -2.89 3.93
CA LEU A 160 23.84 -1.63 4.65
C LEU A 160 23.49 -1.73 6.14
N GLY A 161 23.14 -2.93 6.63
CA GLY A 161 22.79 -3.19 8.02
C GLY A 161 21.34 -2.87 8.38
N PHE A 162 20.46 -2.80 7.40
CA PHE A 162 19.04 -2.81 7.67
C PHE A 162 18.57 -4.22 8.04
N GLU A 163 17.66 -4.30 8.99
CA GLU A 163 16.98 -5.52 9.39
C GLU A 163 15.57 -5.55 8.82
N ARG A 164 15.10 -6.73 8.45
CA ARG A 164 13.68 -6.95 8.11
C ARG A 164 12.82 -6.70 9.34
N TRP A 165 11.80 -5.86 9.21
CA TRP A 165 10.97 -5.49 10.35
C TRP A 165 9.59 -6.15 10.30
N THR A 166 8.95 -6.21 9.13
CA THR A 166 7.63 -6.80 8.94
C THR A 166 7.64 -7.50 7.59
N GLU A 167 7.29 -8.78 7.60
CA GLU A 167 7.24 -9.60 6.39
C GLU A 167 5.81 -10.02 6.10
N GLY A 168 5.51 -10.27 4.84
CA GLY A 168 4.22 -10.72 4.37
C GLY A 168 4.19 -10.89 2.87
N ALA A 169 2.99 -10.96 2.32
CA ALA A 169 2.82 -11.11 0.88
C ALA A 169 1.55 -10.43 0.37
N THR A 170 1.59 -10.03 -0.89
CA THR A 170 0.36 -9.82 -1.68
C THR A 170 -0.11 -11.16 -2.22
N TRP A 171 -1.40 -11.29 -2.53
CA TRP A 171 -1.98 -12.56 -2.95
C TRP A 171 -2.75 -12.43 -4.26
N SER A 172 -2.96 -13.56 -4.92
CA SER A 172 -3.77 -13.65 -6.13
C SER A 172 -4.67 -14.88 -6.08
N VAL A 173 -5.95 -14.70 -6.42
CA VAL A 173 -6.94 -15.78 -6.54
C VAL A 173 -7.46 -15.83 -7.96
N ASP A 174 -7.38 -17.00 -8.62
CA ASP A 174 -8.06 -17.26 -9.89
C ASP A 174 -9.55 -17.56 -9.63
N LEU A 175 -10.39 -16.57 -9.82
CA LEU A 175 -11.83 -16.67 -9.57
C LEU A 175 -12.53 -17.67 -10.51
N THR A 176 -11.92 -18.02 -11.65
CA THR A 176 -12.51 -18.96 -12.61
C THR A 176 -12.41 -20.42 -12.13
N ARG A 177 -11.43 -20.69 -11.25
CA ARG A 177 -11.13 -22.02 -10.71
C ARG A 177 -11.42 -22.15 -9.22
N ALA A 178 -11.58 -21.01 -8.52
CA ALA A 178 -11.80 -20.99 -7.08
C ALA A 178 -13.05 -21.79 -6.70
N PRO A 179 -12.99 -22.67 -5.68
CA PRO A 179 -14.13 -23.41 -5.16
C PRO A 179 -15.01 -22.50 -4.30
N LEU A 180 -15.75 -21.59 -4.94
CA LEU A 180 -16.59 -20.61 -4.26
C LEU A 180 -17.98 -21.18 -3.96
N ARG A 181 -18.41 -20.96 -2.73
CA ARG A 181 -19.76 -21.26 -2.26
C ARG A 181 -20.41 -20.02 -1.66
N ARG A 182 -21.49 -19.57 -2.27
CA ARG A 182 -22.25 -18.44 -1.74
C ARG A 182 -22.96 -18.86 -0.46
N PRO A 183 -22.86 -18.08 0.66
CA PRO A 183 -23.60 -18.38 1.86
C PRO A 183 -25.12 -18.24 1.62
N GLU A 184 -25.90 -19.13 2.23
CA GLU A 184 -27.35 -19.03 2.21
C GLU A 184 -27.86 -17.96 3.19
N ALA A 185 -29.00 -17.34 2.88
CA ALA A 185 -29.59 -16.32 3.76
C ALA A 185 -29.84 -16.87 5.19
N ALA A 186 -30.26 -18.12 5.31
CA ALA A 186 -30.47 -18.79 6.60
C ALA A 186 -29.18 -18.96 7.41
N GLU A 187 -28.02 -19.14 6.74
CA GLU A 187 -26.72 -19.24 7.42
C GLU A 187 -26.30 -17.90 8.03
N LEU A 188 -26.56 -16.80 7.32
CA LEU A 188 -26.30 -15.44 7.80
C LEU A 188 -27.25 -15.10 8.97
N GLU A 189 -28.54 -15.44 8.83
CA GLU A 189 -29.54 -15.22 9.87
C GLU A 189 -29.23 -15.99 11.16
N ALA A 190 -28.80 -17.25 11.04
CA ALA A 190 -28.36 -18.06 12.16
C ALA A 190 -27.15 -17.48 12.91
N ARG A 191 -26.36 -16.62 12.25
CA ARG A 191 -25.24 -15.85 12.84
C ARG A 191 -25.65 -14.46 13.31
N GLY A 192 -26.95 -14.10 13.24
CA GLY A 192 -27.45 -12.79 13.64
C GLY A 192 -26.98 -11.64 12.73
N VAL A 193 -26.55 -11.93 11.51
CA VAL A 193 -26.06 -10.91 10.57
C VAL A 193 -26.86 -10.87 9.28
N GLU A 194 -26.72 -9.79 8.54
CA GLU A 194 -27.31 -9.61 7.21
C GLU A 194 -26.35 -8.92 6.26
N LEU A 195 -26.50 -9.22 4.96
CA LEU A 195 -25.78 -8.52 3.90
C LEU A 195 -26.33 -7.12 3.69
N VAL A 196 -25.45 -6.12 3.72
CA VAL A 196 -25.83 -4.73 3.40
C VAL A 196 -25.82 -4.57 1.88
N GLN A 197 -26.94 -4.10 1.34
CA GLN A 197 -27.03 -3.69 -0.06
C GLN A 197 -26.75 -2.21 -0.18
N LEU A 198 -25.54 -1.87 -0.65
CA LEU A 198 -25.12 -0.49 -0.82
C LEU A 198 -25.76 0.13 -2.08
N ARG A 199 -26.34 1.32 -1.91
CA ARG A 199 -26.81 2.17 -2.99
C ARG A 199 -26.01 3.47 -2.98
N ARG A 200 -25.81 4.10 -4.14
CA ARG A 200 -25.01 5.34 -4.24
C ARG A 200 -25.48 6.44 -3.27
N ARG A 201 -26.79 6.57 -3.07
CA ARG A 201 -27.37 7.56 -2.15
C ARG A 201 -27.07 7.30 -0.67
N ASP A 202 -26.70 6.06 -0.31
CA ASP A 202 -26.49 5.63 1.09
C ASP A 202 -24.99 5.67 1.46
N VAL A 203 -24.10 5.90 0.48
CA VAL A 203 -22.64 5.81 0.67
C VAL A 203 -22.17 6.80 1.71
N ASP A 204 -22.49 8.09 1.55
CA ASP A 204 -22.01 9.14 2.47
C ASP A 204 -22.46 8.89 3.92
N GLY A 205 -23.68 8.37 4.11
CA GLY A 205 -24.21 8.07 5.44
C GLY A 205 -23.59 6.86 6.13
N ILE A 206 -23.01 5.91 5.36
CA ILE A 206 -22.42 4.69 5.92
C ILE A 206 -20.89 4.78 6.08
N LEU A 207 -20.24 5.77 5.45
CA LEU A 207 -18.78 5.92 5.49
C LEU A 207 -18.21 6.00 6.91
N PRO A 208 -18.78 6.77 7.86
CA PRO A 208 -18.26 6.82 9.22
C PRO A 208 -18.28 5.45 9.92
N GLU A 209 -19.32 4.65 9.65
CA GLU A 209 -19.44 3.32 10.23
C GLU A 209 -18.43 2.34 9.62
N ILE A 210 -18.17 2.44 8.31
CA ILE A 210 -17.13 1.65 7.63
C ILE A 210 -15.75 2.04 8.16
N ALA A 211 -15.46 3.35 8.30
CA ALA A 211 -14.21 3.85 8.86
C ALA A 211 -13.96 3.28 10.27
N ALA A 212 -14.96 3.33 11.12
CA ALA A 212 -14.87 2.77 12.46
C ALA A 212 -14.60 1.24 12.44
N ALA A 213 -15.28 0.50 11.56
CA ALA A 213 -15.07 -0.94 11.41
C ALA A 213 -13.68 -1.29 10.87
N VAL A 214 -13.14 -0.51 9.91
CA VAL A 214 -11.78 -0.65 9.38
C VAL A 214 -10.76 -0.35 10.46
N ASN A 215 -10.88 0.78 11.15
CA ASN A 215 -9.97 1.18 12.22
C ASN A 215 -9.91 0.15 13.34
N GLU A 216 -11.04 -0.42 13.73
CA GLU A 216 -11.10 -1.46 14.75
C GLU A 216 -10.43 -2.77 14.29
N ALA A 217 -10.74 -3.23 13.09
CA ALA A 217 -10.20 -4.48 12.56
C ALA A 217 -8.68 -4.39 12.28
N MET A 218 -8.22 -3.24 11.76
CA MET A 218 -6.81 -3.02 11.42
C MET A 218 -5.99 -2.50 12.60
N GLY A 219 -6.63 -1.99 13.63
CA GLY A 219 -5.99 -1.34 14.78
C GLY A 219 -4.98 -2.20 15.55
N ARG A 220 -4.98 -3.53 15.34
CA ARG A 220 -3.98 -4.44 15.92
C ARG A 220 -2.69 -4.54 15.10
N GLN A 221 -2.71 -4.10 13.85
CA GLN A 221 -1.52 -4.12 13.00
C GLN A 221 -0.58 -3.00 13.44
N HIS A 222 0.66 -3.33 13.75
CA HIS A 222 1.64 -2.36 14.26
C HIS A 222 2.05 -1.29 13.24
N TYR A 223 1.83 -1.55 11.96
CA TYR A 223 2.07 -0.60 10.86
C TYR A 223 0.84 0.25 10.50
N PHE A 224 -0.33 -0.01 11.10
CA PHE A 224 -1.57 0.69 10.79
C PHE A 224 -1.75 1.91 11.68
N THR A 225 -2.00 3.07 11.09
CA THR A 225 -2.39 4.30 11.78
C THR A 225 -3.89 4.54 11.55
N PRO A 226 -4.72 4.65 12.62
CA PRO A 226 -6.14 4.92 12.43
C PRO A 226 -6.38 6.22 11.68
N MET A 227 -7.30 6.19 10.72
CA MET A 227 -7.76 7.35 9.97
C MET A 227 -8.98 7.98 10.66
N ASP A 228 -9.05 9.29 10.69
CA ASP A 228 -10.29 9.96 11.08
C ASP A 228 -11.36 9.87 9.96
N GLU A 229 -12.59 10.30 10.28
CA GLU A 229 -13.70 10.20 9.33
C GLU A 229 -13.48 11.06 8.07
N GLN A 230 -12.80 12.21 8.19
CA GLN A 230 -12.54 13.09 7.06
C GLN A 230 -11.49 12.50 6.14
N GLN A 231 -10.41 11.97 6.69
CA GLN A 231 -9.36 11.27 5.95
C GLN A 231 -9.92 10.06 5.20
N PHE A 232 -10.74 9.25 5.88
CA PHE A 232 -11.39 8.11 5.26
C PHE A 232 -12.34 8.52 4.15
N ALA A 233 -13.17 9.55 4.37
CA ALA A 233 -14.10 10.06 3.36
C ALA A 233 -13.35 10.64 2.14
N ALA A 234 -12.21 11.32 2.35
CA ALA A 234 -11.37 11.83 1.28
C ALA A 234 -10.80 10.69 0.43
N SER A 235 -10.24 9.63 1.06
CA SER A 235 -9.71 8.46 0.34
C SER A 235 -10.78 7.73 -0.49
N VAL A 236 -12.01 7.61 0.03
CA VAL A 236 -13.13 7.02 -0.72
C VAL A 236 -13.58 7.93 -1.86
N LYS A 237 -13.57 9.26 -1.68
CA LYS A 237 -13.93 10.22 -2.72
C LYS A 237 -13.00 10.11 -3.93
N ASP A 238 -11.72 9.96 -3.71
CA ASP A 238 -10.72 9.79 -4.77
C ASP A 238 -10.95 8.48 -5.55
N LEU A 239 -11.47 7.46 -4.88
CA LEU A 239 -11.84 6.18 -5.50
C LEU A 239 -13.27 6.17 -6.09
N SER A 240 -14.09 7.20 -5.84
CA SER A 240 -15.55 7.20 -6.12
C SER A 240 -15.91 6.94 -7.59
N ILE A 241 -15.08 7.40 -8.54
CA ILE A 241 -15.27 7.17 -9.98
C ILE A 241 -15.11 5.68 -10.33
N MET A 242 -14.38 4.93 -9.51
CA MET A 242 -14.02 3.52 -9.73
C MET A 242 -14.87 2.56 -8.90
N LEU A 243 -15.59 3.07 -7.89
CA LEU A 243 -16.37 2.25 -6.98
C LEU A 243 -17.51 1.51 -7.72
N ASP A 244 -17.40 0.19 -7.77
CA ASP A 244 -18.50 -0.72 -8.08
C ASP A 244 -19.08 -1.23 -6.74
N LEU A 245 -20.15 -0.60 -6.27
CA LEU A 245 -20.73 -0.90 -4.96
C LEU A 245 -21.18 -2.37 -4.80
N GLU A 246 -21.42 -3.08 -5.91
CA GLU A 246 -21.82 -4.48 -5.86
C GLU A 246 -20.67 -5.43 -5.47
N ILE A 247 -19.42 -4.98 -5.61
CA ILE A 247 -18.24 -5.75 -5.17
C ILE A 247 -17.69 -5.30 -3.81
N VAL A 248 -18.38 -4.39 -3.15
CA VAL A 248 -18.15 -4.06 -1.73
C VAL A 248 -19.04 -4.95 -0.88
N GLY A 249 -18.43 -5.73 0.00
CA GLY A 249 -19.12 -6.61 0.92
C GLY A 249 -19.15 -6.03 2.32
N LEU A 250 -20.35 -5.96 2.92
CA LEU A 250 -20.55 -5.57 4.31
C LEU A 250 -21.56 -6.52 4.94
N LEU A 251 -21.25 -7.02 6.13
CA LEU A 251 -22.20 -7.70 7.01
C LEU A 251 -22.57 -6.77 8.16
N ARG A 252 -23.84 -6.64 8.43
CA ARG A 252 -24.39 -5.88 9.56
C ARG A 252 -24.89 -6.84 10.63
N ASP A 253 -24.56 -6.60 11.88
CA ASP A 253 -25.14 -7.26 13.03
C ASP A 253 -26.58 -6.76 13.21
N ARG A 254 -27.55 -7.68 13.25
CA ARG A 254 -28.98 -7.35 13.37
C ARG A 254 -29.39 -6.82 14.74
N ALA A 255 -28.65 -7.18 15.79
CA ALA A 255 -28.97 -6.75 17.14
C ALA A 255 -28.49 -5.31 17.40
N THR A 256 -27.32 -4.97 16.91
CA THR A 256 -26.68 -3.65 17.16
C THR A 256 -26.87 -2.68 16.01
N GLY A 257 -27.18 -3.16 14.81
CA GLY A 257 -27.22 -2.38 13.58
C GLY A 257 -25.85 -1.98 13.03
N ARG A 258 -24.74 -2.38 13.67
CA ARG A 258 -23.37 -2.01 13.33
C ARG A 258 -22.77 -2.95 12.26
N ILE A 259 -21.83 -2.44 11.47
CA ILE A 259 -21.05 -3.27 10.54
C ILE A 259 -20.19 -4.24 11.35
N ALA A 260 -20.45 -5.55 11.19
CA ALA A 260 -19.74 -6.64 11.86
C ALA A 260 -18.49 -7.08 11.07
N SER A 261 -18.58 -7.10 9.74
CA SER A 261 -17.46 -7.50 8.87
C SER A 261 -17.51 -6.75 7.54
N HIS A 262 -16.34 -6.50 6.97
CA HIS A 262 -16.19 -5.79 5.68
C HIS A 262 -15.19 -6.50 4.76
N PHE A 263 -15.42 -6.40 3.44
CA PHE A 263 -14.55 -6.91 2.39
C PHE A 263 -14.66 -5.94 1.20
N ILE A 264 -13.71 -5.00 1.09
CA ILE A 264 -13.81 -3.84 0.21
C ILE A 264 -12.92 -4.05 -1.01
N CYS A 265 -13.57 -4.27 -2.15
CA CYS A 265 -12.92 -4.42 -3.45
C CYS A 265 -13.19 -3.25 -4.37
N ILE A 266 -12.24 -3.00 -5.27
CA ILE A 266 -12.36 -2.09 -6.41
C ILE A 266 -11.94 -2.81 -7.70
N PRO A 267 -12.37 -2.35 -8.89
CA PRO A 267 -11.77 -2.79 -10.14
C PRO A 267 -10.27 -2.45 -10.18
N ASN A 268 -9.43 -3.37 -10.68
CA ASN A 268 -8.00 -3.09 -10.83
C ASN A 268 -7.73 -2.18 -12.03
N ILE A 269 -7.49 -0.90 -11.77
CA ILE A 269 -7.14 0.10 -12.79
C ILE A 269 -5.64 0.27 -13.00
N SER A 270 -4.80 -0.48 -12.30
CA SER A 270 -3.35 -0.39 -12.39
C SER A 270 -2.80 -0.39 -13.82
N PRO A 271 -3.36 -1.18 -14.78
CA PRO A 271 -2.93 -1.10 -16.17
C PRO A 271 -3.14 0.28 -16.80
N ALA A 272 -4.24 0.96 -16.49
CA ALA A 272 -4.51 2.29 -17.02
C ALA A 272 -3.61 3.35 -16.40
N VAL A 273 -3.41 3.30 -15.09
CA VAL A 273 -2.50 4.20 -14.37
C VAL A 273 -1.06 4.03 -14.90
N ARG A 274 -0.66 2.80 -15.18
CA ARG A 274 0.66 2.49 -15.78
C ARG A 274 0.78 3.03 -17.20
N GLU A 275 -0.24 2.83 -18.06
CA GLU A 275 -0.30 3.40 -19.41
C GLU A 275 -0.18 4.94 -19.39
N ALA A 276 -0.81 5.59 -18.40
CA ALA A 276 -0.76 7.03 -18.19
C ALA A 276 0.49 7.52 -17.45
N ARG A 277 1.42 6.62 -17.06
CA ARG A 277 2.62 6.91 -16.26
C ARG A 277 2.31 7.65 -14.95
N GLY A 278 1.18 7.34 -14.30
CA GLY A 278 0.72 8.04 -13.09
C GLY A 278 0.02 9.37 -13.34
N ARG A 279 -0.07 9.81 -14.60
CA ARG A 279 -0.66 11.11 -15.02
C ARG A 279 -2.10 10.91 -15.48
N MET A 280 -3.03 10.71 -14.54
CA MET A 280 -4.45 10.45 -14.84
C MET A 280 -5.19 11.74 -15.21
N ARG A 281 -5.00 12.22 -16.46
CA ARG A 281 -5.71 13.38 -16.98
C ARG A 281 -7.19 13.06 -17.25
N LEU A 282 -8.03 14.08 -17.40
CA LEU A 282 -9.46 13.92 -17.68
C LEU A 282 -9.77 12.95 -18.85
N TRP A 283 -8.92 12.93 -19.87
CA TRP A 283 -9.03 11.99 -21.00
C TRP A 283 -8.77 10.53 -20.57
N ASP A 284 -7.87 10.30 -19.66
CA ASP A 284 -7.54 8.97 -19.17
C ASP A 284 -8.66 8.46 -18.25
N GLN A 285 -9.25 9.34 -17.45
CA GLN A 285 -10.45 9.06 -16.67
C GLN A 285 -11.65 8.74 -17.59
N ALA A 286 -11.84 9.50 -18.68
CA ALA A 286 -12.89 9.21 -19.66
C ALA A 286 -12.66 7.86 -20.35
N LYS A 287 -11.42 7.51 -20.69
CA LYS A 287 -11.08 6.17 -21.24
C LYS A 287 -11.41 5.04 -20.27
N LEU A 288 -11.22 5.25 -18.96
CA LEU A 288 -11.62 4.28 -17.94
C LEU A 288 -13.10 3.98 -17.99
N LEU A 289 -13.94 5.01 -18.11
CA LEU A 289 -15.39 4.85 -18.19
C LEU A 289 -15.82 4.11 -19.46
N VAL A 290 -15.21 4.41 -20.60
CA VAL A 290 -15.53 3.78 -21.90
C VAL A 290 -14.98 2.35 -21.99
N ARG A 291 -13.77 2.11 -21.50
CA ARG A 291 -13.10 0.79 -21.54
C ARG A 291 -13.38 -0.09 -20.30
N ASN A 292 -14.39 0.21 -19.55
CA ASN A 292 -14.77 -0.42 -18.28
C ASN A 292 -14.69 -1.96 -18.31
N ARG A 293 -15.12 -2.63 -19.40
CA ARG A 293 -15.03 -4.10 -19.55
C ARG A 293 -13.60 -4.65 -19.57
N ARG A 294 -12.59 -3.88 -20.02
CA ARG A 294 -11.19 -4.31 -20.05
C ARG A 294 -10.59 -4.33 -18.63
N TYR A 295 -10.98 -3.38 -17.80
CA TYR A 295 -10.50 -3.22 -16.41
C TYR A 295 -11.29 -4.08 -15.40
N ARG A 296 -12.47 -4.58 -15.78
CA ARG A 296 -13.26 -5.54 -14.99
C ARG A 296 -12.81 -6.99 -15.14
N ARG A 297 -11.57 -7.25 -15.54
CA ARG A 297 -11.00 -8.61 -15.53
C ARG A 297 -10.39 -8.98 -14.20
N GLU A 298 -9.91 -7.97 -13.47
CA GLU A 298 -9.27 -8.14 -12.17
C GLU A 298 -9.87 -7.16 -11.17
N ALA A 299 -10.05 -7.62 -9.95
CA ALA A 299 -10.43 -6.80 -8.81
C ALA A 299 -9.25 -6.73 -7.84
N LEU A 300 -9.19 -5.64 -7.09
CA LEU A 300 -8.23 -5.42 -6.02
C LEU A 300 -8.98 -5.37 -4.70
N LEU A 301 -8.63 -6.24 -3.75
CA LEU A 301 -9.07 -6.16 -2.37
C LEU A 301 -8.18 -5.17 -1.65
N LEU A 302 -8.76 -4.05 -1.21
CA LEU A 302 -8.06 -3.00 -0.47
C LEU A 302 -7.95 -3.33 1.01
N VAL A 303 -9.08 -3.68 1.63
CA VAL A 303 -9.15 -3.95 3.07
C VAL A 303 -10.24 -4.96 3.36
N GLN A 304 -9.99 -5.79 4.35
CA GLN A 304 -10.97 -6.72 4.90
C GLN A 304 -10.79 -6.85 6.42
N GLY A 305 -11.88 -7.14 7.09
CA GLY A 305 -11.81 -7.34 8.54
C GLY A 305 -13.14 -7.74 9.16
N THR A 306 -13.06 -8.08 10.43
CA THR A 306 -14.19 -8.38 11.29
C THR A 306 -13.96 -7.68 12.62
N ARG A 307 -14.99 -7.08 13.20
CA ARG A 307 -14.89 -6.48 14.54
C ARG A 307 -14.54 -7.53 15.57
N ALA A 308 -13.83 -7.12 16.62
CA ALA A 308 -13.33 -7.99 17.67
C ALA A 308 -14.41 -8.88 18.29
N GLU A 309 -15.60 -8.32 18.54
CA GLU A 309 -16.76 -9.02 19.12
C GLU A 309 -17.33 -10.16 18.26
N HIS A 310 -16.99 -10.14 16.94
CA HIS A 310 -17.44 -11.15 15.97
C HIS A 310 -16.31 -12.04 15.45
N GLU A 311 -15.11 -11.91 15.98
CA GLU A 311 -13.98 -12.77 15.57
C GLU A 311 -14.25 -14.25 15.90
N GLY A 312 -13.66 -15.13 15.09
CA GLY A 312 -13.83 -16.58 15.25
C GLY A 312 -15.16 -17.14 14.79
N GLN A 313 -16.16 -16.30 14.47
CA GLN A 313 -17.48 -16.73 14.03
C GLN A 313 -17.54 -17.08 12.53
N GLY A 314 -16.45 -16.91 11.78
CA GLY A 314 -16.37 -17.22 10.36
C GLY A 314 -17.05 -16.21 9.43
N LEU A 315 -17.47 -15.04 9.94
CA LEU A 315 -18.18 -14.02 9.17
C LEU A 315 -17.37 -13.52 7.96
N LEU A 316 -16.07 -13.25 8.14
CA LEU A 316 -15.21 -12.81 7.06
C LEU A 316 -15.09 -13.87 5.95
N SER A 317 -15.02 -15.15 6.32
CA SER A 317 -14.99 -16.25 5.35
C SER A 317 -16.29 -16.31 4.54
N MET A 318 -17.44 -16.17 5.17
CA MET A 318 -18.73 -16.12 4.48
C MET A 318 -18.84 -14.91 3.56
N LEU A 319 -18.45 -13.74 4.05
CA LEU A 319 -18.48 -12.50 3.29
C LEU A 319 -17.54 -12.55 2.07
N SER A 320 -16.32 -13.07 2.24
CA SER A 320 -15.38 -13.22 1.14
C SER A 320 -15.89 -14.17 0.05
N GLN A 321 -16.52 -15.28 0.44
CA GLN A 321 -17.17 -16.22 -0.50
C GLN A 321 -18.29 -15.53 -1.30
N GLU A 322 -19.11 -14.74 -0.64
CA GLU A 322 -20.17 -13.94 -1.27
C GLU A 322 -19.60 -12.96 -2.29
N VAL A 323 -18.61 -12.13 -1.88
CA VAL A 323 -18.03 -11.10 -2.75
C VAL A 323 -17.27 -11.72 -3.92
N MET A 324 -16.46 -12.76 -3.67
CA MET A 324 -15.76 -13.46 -4.75
C MET A 324 -16.72 -14.13 -5.74
N SER A 325 -17.86 -14.65 -5.27
CA SER A 325 -18.91 -15.18 -6.15
C SER A 325 -19.52 -14.09 -7.01
N ARG A 326 -19.84 -12.91 -6.44
CA ARG A 326 -20.32 -11.74 -7.20
C ARG A 326 -19.30 -11.26 -8.23
N LEU A 327 -18.02 -11.18 -7.83
CA LEU A 327 -16.94 -10.84 -8.76
C LEU A 327 -16.93 -11.78 -9.98
N ARG A 328 -16.97 -13.10 -9.75
CA ARG A 328 -17.01 -14.09 -10.84
C ARG A 328 -18.22 -13.94 -11.75
N GLU A 329 -19.40 -13.74 -11.17
CA GLU A 329 -20.66 -13.51 -11.94
C GLU A 329 -20.60 -12.24 -12.78
N LYS A 330 -19.94 -11.19 -12.29
CA LYS A 330 -19.68 -9.94 -13.03
C LYS A 330 -18.59 -10.06 -14.09
N GLY A 331 -17.95 -11.22 -14.21
CA GLY A 331 -16.93 -11.52 -15.22
C GLY A 331 -15.49 -11.21 -14.80
N TYR A 332 -15.25 -10.88 -13.53
CA TYR A 332 -13.89 -10.81 -13.01
C TYR A 332 -13.28 -12.20 -12.98
N ARG A 333 -12.02 -12.30 -13.39
CA ARG A 333 -11.29 -13.58 -13.48
C ARG A 333 -10.26 -13.75 -12.37
N ARG A 334 -9.83 -12.65 -11.77
CA ARG A 334 -8.75 -12.62 -10.78
C ARG A 334 -9.05 -11.62 -9.67
N LEU A 335 -8.80 -12.01 -8.46
CA LEU A 335 -8.75 -11.13 -7.30
C LEU A 335 -7.29 -10.97 -6.90
N LEU A 336 -6.82 -9.74 -6.85
CA LEU A 336 -5.55 -9.34 -6.27
C LEU A 336 -5.82 -8.87 -4.84
N VAL A 337 -4.93 -9.22 -3.92
CA VAL A 337 -5.08 -8.88 -2.50
C VAL A 337 -3.86 -8.09 -2.08
N THR A 338 -4.07 -6.97 -1.42
CA THR A 338 -3.01 -6.15 -0.85
C THR A 338 -2.21 -6.91 0.22
N PHE A 339 -1.19 -6.28 0.75
CA PHE A 339 -0.27 -6.86 1.71
C PHE A 339 -0.98 -7.53 2.91
N ILE A 340 -0.65 -8.79 3.15
CA ILE A 340 -1.05 -9.55 4.34
C ILE A 340 0.23 -9.91 5.09
N VAL A 341 0.35 -9.44 6.32
CA VAL A 341 1.50 -9.76 7.18
C VAL A 341 1.52 -11.27 7.50
N GLU A 342 2.70 -11.85 7.64
CA GLU A 342 2.88 -13.29 7.84
C GLU A 342 2.19 -13.79 9.11
N GLU A 343 2.16 -12.99 10.17
CA GLU A 343 1.49 -13.32 11.43
C GLU A 343 -0.03 -13.44 11.29
N ASN A 344 -0.64 -12.78 10.28
CA ASN A 344 -2.07 -12.87 10.02
C ASN A 344 -2.43 -14.15 9.23
N ARG A 345 -2.14 -15.29 9.82
CA ARG A 345 -2.42 -16.61 9.23
C ARG A 345 -3.89 -16.87 8.95
N GLY A 346 -4.78 -16.17 9.64
CA GLY A 346 -6.23 -16.24 9.40
C GLY A 346 -6.58 -15.79 7.99
N SER A 347 -6.07 -14.62 7.60
CA SER A 347 -6.26 -14.07 6.25
C SER A 347 -5.58 -14.89 5.16
N SER A 348 -4.33 -15.34 5.37
CA SER A 348 -3.61 -16.17 4.40
C SER A 348 -4.35 -17.47 4.12
N ARG A 349 -4.75 -18.21 5.15
CA ARG A 349 -5.51 -19.47 5.03
C ARG A 349 -6.87 -19.28 4.35
N GLN A 350 -7.50 -18.12 4.51
CA GLN A 350 -8.76 -17.82 3.81
C GLN A 350 -8.57 -17.88 2.30
N PHE A 351 -7.48 -17.28 1.77
CA PHE A 351 -7.19 -17.30 0.34
C PHE A 351 -6.65 -18.65 -0.14
N GLU A 352 -5.82 -19.33 0.64
CA GLU A 352 -5.35 -20.70 0.33
C GLU A 352 -6.52 -21.66 0.11
N ARG A 353 -7.56 -21.60 0.94
CA ARG A 353 -8.77 -22.47 0.83
C ARG A 353 -9.51 -22.30 -0.49
N VAL A 354 -9.40 -21.16 -1.13
CA VAL A 354 -10.01 -20.87 -2.43
C VAL A 354 -9.03 -20.98 -3.60
N GLY A 355 -7.85 -21.57 -3.35
CA GLY A 355 -6.82 -21.76 -4.37
C GLY A 355 -5.99 -20.52 -4.67
N GLY A 356 -5.99 -19.55 -3.76
CA GLY A 356 -5.12 -18.39 -3.83
C GLY A 356 -3.67 -18.74 -3.50
N ALA A 357 -2.76 -17.95 -4.05
CA ALA A 357 -1.32 -18.09 -3.81
C ALA A 357 -0.67 -16.70 -3.60
N PRO A 358 0.45 -16.65 -2.86
CA PRO A 358 1.27 -15.46 -2.77
C PRO A 358 1.71 -14.98 -4.16
N LEU A 359 1.65 -13.67 -4.40
CA LEU A 359 2.04 -13.05 -5.67
C LEU A 359 3.40 -12.37 -5.54
N HIS A 360 3.57 -11.53 -4.51
CA HIS A 360 4.86 -10.93 -4.17
C HIS A 360 5.09 -11.12 -2.67
N GLY A 361 6.26 -11.65 -2.29
CA GLY A 361 6.76 -11.48 -0.93
C GLY A 361 7.15 -10.01 -0.72
N THR A 362 6.94 -9.47 0.47
CA THR A 362 7.22 -8.07 0.77
C THR A 362 7.77 -7.96 2.20
N THR A 363 8.75 -7.08 2.40
CA THR A 363 9.28 -6.77 3.72
C THR A 363 9.49 -5.26 3.89
N PHE A 364 9.39 -4.77 5.12
CA PHE A 364 9.84 -3.44 5.50
C PHE A 364 11.21 -3.56 6.15
N TYR A 365 11.98 -2.48 6.12
CA TYR A 365 13.32 -2.44 6.68
C TYR A 365 13.43 -1.40 7.78
N ARG A 366 14.20 -1.72 8.83
CA ARG A 366 14.57 -0.77 9.86
C ARG A 366 16.08 -0.76 10.06
N MET A 367 16.61 0.38 10.50
CA MET A 367 18.01 0.54 10.90
C MET A 367 18.08 1.28 12.23
N ASP A 368 18.79 0.75 13.19
CA ASP A 368 19.10 1.43 14.47
C ASP A 368 20.09 2.60 14.21
N LEU A 369 19.78 3.75 14.77
CA LEU A 369 20.59 4.97 14.70
C LEU A 369 21.38 5.24 15.99
N THR A 370 21.12 4.48 17.07
CA THR A 370 21.74 4.71 18.40
C THR A 370 23.16 4.16 18.50
N GLY A 371 23.48 3.13 17.69
CA GLY A 371 24.82 2.57 17.61
C GLY A 371 25.79 3.53 16.93
N THR A 372 26.90 3.84 17.57
CA THR A 372 28.07 4.44 16.92
C THR A 372 28.59 3.44 15.88
N ARG A 373 28.38 3.68 14.58
CA ARG A 373 29.24 3.01 13.58
C ARG A 373 30.67 3.43 13.87
N GLU A 374 31.47 2.54 14.40
CA GLU A 374 32.95 2.69 14.29
C GLU A 374 33.21 2.80 12.77
N ALA A 375 33.78 3.94 12.37
CA ALA A 375 34.22 4.13 10.98
C ALA A 375 35.15 2.94 10.65
N PRO A 376 35.01 2.31 9.46
CA PRO A 376 35.94 1.26 9.08
C PRO A 376 37.37 1.86 9.13
N VAL A 377 38.17 1.28 9.96
CA VAL A 377 39.64 1.61 10.04
C VAL A 377 40.16 1.23 8.67
N VAL A 378 40.42 2.24 7.82
CA VAL A 378 41.13 2.08 6.57
C VAL A 378 42.57 1.77 6.94
N SER A 379 42.94 0.51 6.90
CA SER A 379 44.33 0.04 6.96
C SER A 379 44.98 0.07 5.60
#